data_e6c89908cd3e4c9adafd34945370f469
#
_entry.id   e6c89908cd3e4c9adafd34945370f469
#
_cell.length_a   1.000
_cell.length_b   1.000
_cell.length_c   1.000
_cell.angle_alpha   90.00
_cell.angle_beta   90.00
_cell.angle_gamma   90.00
#
_symmetry.space_group_name_H-M   'P 1'
#
loop_
_entity.id
_entity.type
_entity.pdbx_description
1 polymer ?
#
loop_
_entity_poly.entity_id
_entity_poly.type
_entity_poly.pdbx_seq_one_letter_code
_entity_poly.pdbx_strand_id
1 'polypeptide(L)'
;MLKGKLIHPQLMAALSACGHGDKILIADGNYPLDSKTTDAELIYLGLTPGLPTVTDVLDAILSASNVEKAQVMTPGEGEAEPEIFNEFRKMLPGQELEKLGRYEFYDACC
;
A
#
# COMPACT_ATOMS: atom_id res chain seq x y z
N MET A 1 -2.28 14.72 -22.84
CA MET A 1 -1.68 14.35 -21.55
C MET A 1 -2.76 13.94 -20.57
N LEU A 2 -2.43 12.97 -19.70
CA LEU A 2 -3.36 12.51 -18.67
C LEU A 2 -3.61 13.58 -17.63
N LYS A 3 -4.85 13.64 -17.14
CA LYS A 3 -5.25 14.48 -16.02
C LYS A 3 -5.34 13.61 -14.75
N GLY A 4 -5.13 14.22 -13.61
CA GLY A 4 -5.21 13.55 -12.31
C GLY A 4 -3.84 13.19 -11.75
N LYS A 5 -3.85 12.59 -10.56
CA LYS A 5 -2.63 12.29 -9.81
C LYS A 5 -1.96 11.00 -10.23
N LEU A 6 -2.74 10.02 -10.68
CA LEU A 6 -2.21 8.72 -11.07
C LEU A 6 -1.87 8.75 -12.56
N ILE A 7 -0.58 8.72 -12.86
CA ILE A 7 -0.08 8.73 -14.25
C ILE A 7 0.89 7.59 -14.55
N HIS A 8 1.25 6.78 -13.57
CA HIS A 8 2.21 5.69 -13.74
C HIS A 8 1.58 4.57 -14.58
N PRO A 9 2.12 4.23 -15.77
CA PRO A 9 1.45 3.30 -16.69
C PRO A 9 1.23 1.90 -16.12
N GLN A 10 2.24 1.31 -15.49
CA GLN A 10 2.13 -0.04 -14.93
C GLN A 10 1.13 -0.09 -13.78
N LEU A 11 1.14 0.93 -12.92
CA LEU A 11 0.20 1.00 -11.80
C LEU A 11 -1.22 1.22 -12.29
N MET A 12 -1.43 2.07 -13.27
CA MET A 12 -2.74 2.28 -13.90
C MET A 12 -3.27 0.99 -14.51
N ALA A 13 -2.42 0.24 -15.22
CA ALA A 13 -2.82 -1.03 -15.81
C ALA A 13 -3.21 -2.04 -14.75
N ALA A 14 -2.44 -2.17 -13.68
CA ALA A 14 -2.73 -3.07 -12.59
C ALA A 14 -4.05 -2.71 -11.89
N LEU A 15 -4.26 -1.44 -11.58
CA LEU A 15 -5.49 -0.97 -10.95
C LEU A 15 -6.72 -1.19 -11.83
N SER A 16 -6.60 -0.97 -13.13
CA SER A 16 -7.73 -1.17 -14.06
C SER A 16 -8.13 -2.64 -14.15
N ALA A 17 -7.23 -3.56 -13.86
CA ALA A 17 -7.49 -5.00 -13.86
C ALA A 17 -8.01 -5.51 -12.50
N CYS A 18 -7.92 -4.71 -11.45
CA CYS A 18 -8.39 -5.10 -10.11
C CYS A 18 -9.90 -5.07 -10.00
N GLY A 19 -10.45 -6.03 -9.27
CA GLY A 19 -11.86 -6.10 -8.95
C GLY A 19 -12.09 -6.20 -7.45
N HIS A 20 -13.33 -6.47 -7.07
CA HIS A 20 -13.71 -6.65 -5.67
C HIS A 20 -12.89 -7.78 -5.02
N GLY A 21 -12.32 -7.51 -3.88
CA GLY A 21 -11.52 -8.49 -3.13
C GLY A 21 -10.05 -8.53 -3.52
N ASP A 22 -9.65 -7.88 -4.61
CA ASP A 22 -8.23 -7.80 -4.98
C ASP A 22 -7.47 -6.89 -4.02
N LYS A 23 -6.20 -7.21 -3.80
CA LYS A 23 -5.36 -6.53 -2.83
C LYS A 23 -4.21 -5.81 -3.50
N ILE A 24 -3.84 -4.66 -2.92
CA ILE A 24 -2.67 -3.87 -3.32
C ILE A 24 -1.79 -3.70 -2.09
N LEU A 25 -0.53 -4.08 -2.23
CA LEU A 25 0.49 -3.86 -1.21
C LEU A 25 1.34 -2.65 -1.57
N ILE A 26 1.43 -1.70 -0.67
CA ILE A 26 2.38 -0.60 -0.76
C ILE A 26 3.48 -0.88 0.26
N ALA A 27 4.70 -1.09 -0.22
CA ALA A 27 5.81 -1.50 0.62
C ALA A 27 7.00 -0.56 0.44
N ASP A 28 7.76 -0.38 1.53
CA ASP A 28 9.03 0.36 1.48
C ASP A 28 10.19 -0.58 1.11
N GLY A 29 11.40 -0.03 1.05
CA GLY A 29 12.59 -0.79 0.68
C GLY A 29 13.01 -1.87 1.67
N ASN A 30 12.45 -1.88 2.88
CA ASN A 30 12.76 -2.87 3.89
C ASN A 30 11.87 -4.12 3.83
N TYR A 31 10.78 -4.04 3.08
CA TYR A 31 9.87 -5.17 2.93
C TYR A 31 10.44 -6.18 1.92
N PRO A 32 10.46 -7.49 2.27
CA PRO A 32 11.01 -8.52 1.37
C PRO A 32 10.02 -8.86 0.25
N LEU A 33 9.88 -7.97 -0.71
CA LEU A 33 8.84 -8.04 -1.73
C LEU A 33 8.95 -9.30 -2.60
N ASP A 34 10.14 -9.62 -3.09
CA ASP A 34 10.35 -10.78 -3.95
C ASP A 34 10.12 -12.11 -3.24
N SER A 35 10.50 -12.19 -1.97
CA SER A 35 10.45 -13.44 -1.20
C SER A 35 9.12 -13.67 -0.48
N LYS A 36 8.34 -12.62 -0.25
CA LYS A 36 7.10 -12.69 0.52
C LYS A 36 5.84 -12.40 -0.31
N THR A 37 5.96 -12.44 -1.61
CA THR A 37 4.83 -12.45 -2.55
C THR A 37 5.00 -13.63 -3.49
N THR A 38 3.90 -14.29 -3.89
CA THR A 38 3.96 -15.47 -4.76
C THR A 38 3.64 -15.10 -6.21
N ASP A 39 2.40 -14.77 -6.49
CA ASP A 39 1.91 -14.51 -7.86
C ASP A 39 1.61 -13.03 -8.09
N ALA A 40 2.00 -12.15 -7.17
CA ALA A 40 1.74 -10.74 -7.29
C ALA A 40 2.55 -10.10 -8.42
N GLU A 41 1.92 -9.18 -9.14
CA GLU A 41 2.64 -8.33 -10.08
C GLU A 41 3.45 -7.31 -9.29
N LEU A 42 4.76 -7.24 -9.55
CA LEU A 42 5.66 -6.33 -8.87
C LEU A 42 5.86 -5.06 -9.70
N ILE A 43 5.59 -3.91 -9.08
CA ILE A 43 5.75 -2.60 -9.70
C ILE A 43 6.67 -1.77 -8.83
N TYR A 44 7.83 -1.40 -9.38
CA TYR A 44 8.82 -0.61 -8.66
C TYR A 44 8.62 0.87 -8.98
N LEU A 45 8.42 1.67 -7.96
CA LEU A 45 8.13 3.10 -8.08
C LEU A 45 9.27 3.99 -7.58
N GLY A 46 10.33 3.41 -7.06
CA GLY A 46 11.43 4.16 -6.48
C GLY A 46 12.13 5.06 -7.48
N LEU A 47 12.30 6.33 -7.14
CA LEU A 47 13.06 7.30 -7.93
C LEU A 47 14.43 7.55 -7.30
N THR A 48 14.42 7.86 -6.01
CA THR A 48 15.59 8.04 -5.17
C THR A 48 15.24 7.58 -3.76
N PRO A 49 16.20 7.40 -2.84
CA PRO A 49 15.85 7.05 -1.47
C PRO A 49 14.84 8.03 -0.87
N GLY A 50 13.72 7.51 -0.37
CA GLY A 50 12.65 8.29 0.22
C GLY A 50 11.64 8.89 -0.76
N LEU A 51 11.77 8.63 -2.06
CA LEU A 51 10.81 9.13 -3.07
C LEU A 51 10.42 8.02 -4.06
N PRO A 52 9.11 7.85 -4.37
CA PRO A 52 7.98 8.48 -3.67
C PRO A 52 7.81 7.91 -2.27
N THR A 53 7.09 8.63 -1.42
CA THR A 53 6.72 8.12 -0.10
C THR A 53 5.50 7.20 -0.19
N VAL A 54 5.24 6.41 0.85
CA VAL A 54 4.05 5.56 0.91
C VAL A 54 2.77 6.39 0.81
N THR A 55 2.73 7.54 1.46
CA THR A 55 1.58 8.44 1.39
C THR A 55 1.39 9.07 0.02
N ASP A 56 2.46 9.36 -0.70
CA ASP A 56 2.38 9.81 -2.10
C ASP A 56 1.71 8.77 -2.98
N VAL A 57 2.13 7.52 -2.84
CA VAL A 57 1.58 6.41 -3.62
C VAL A 57 0.11 6.17 -3.25
N LEU A 58 -0.20 6.16 -1.97
CA LEU A 58 -1.57 5.98 -1.50
C LEU A 58 -2.50 7.09 -2.01
N ASP A 59 -2.05 8.33 -1.97
CA ASP A 59 -2.83 9.46 -2.47
C ASP A 59 -3.15 9.31 -3.97
N ALA A 60 -2.17 8.91 -4.76
CA ALA A 60 -2.36 8.66 -6.18
C ALA A 60 -3.37 7.53 -6.43
N ILE A 61 -3.29 6.44 -5.68
CA ILE A 61 -4.22 5.31 -5.79
C ILE A 61 -5.63 5.72 -5.40
N LEU A 62 -5.79 6.46 -4.30
CA LEU A 62 -7.10 6.95 -3.84
C LEU A 62 -7.76 7.90 -4.83
N SER A 63 -6.97 8.60 -5.65
CA SER A 63 -7.51 9.47 -6.70
C SER A 63 -8.21 8.69 -7.82
N ALA A 64 -7.90 7.41 -7.96
CA ALA A 64 -8.39 6.57 -9.06
C ALA A 64 -9.25 5.39 -8.60
N SER A 65 -9.16 4.97 -7.34
CA SER A 65 -9.82 3.77 -6.83
C SER A 65 -10.39 3.98 -5.44
N ASN A 66 -11.46 3.25 -5.13
CA ASN A 66 -12.01 3.20 -3.78
C ASN A 66 -11.33 2.07 -2.99
N VAL A 67 -11.04 2.35 -1.73
CA VAL A 67 -10.48 1.36 -0.80
C VAL A 67 -11.62 0.76 0.03
N GLU A 68 -11.73 -0.57 0.00
CA GLU A 68 -12.74 -1.28 0.79
C GLU A 68 -12.24 -1.60 2.19
N LYS A 69 -10.95 -1.89 2.33
CA LYS A 69 -10.33 -2.30 3.59
C LYS A 69 -8.85 -1.95 3.57
N ALA A 70 -8.35 -1.48 4.70
CA ALA A 70 -6.94 -1.15 4.86
C ALA A 70 -6.32 -2.00 5.96
N GLN A 71 -5.15 -2.58 5.66
CA GLN A 71 -4.40 -3.43 6.58
C GLN A 71 -2.98 -2.90 6.72
N VAL A 72 -2.45 -2.92 7.93
CA VAL A 72 -1.09 -2.47 8.22
C VAL A 72 -0.37 -3.49 9.08
N MET A 73 0.95 -3.55 8.95
CA MET A 73 1.79 -4.35 9.84
C MET A 73 2.02 -3.57 11.14
N THR A 74 1.69 -4.20 12.28
CA THR A 74 1.95 -3.58 13.58
C THR A 74 3.44 -3.70 13.94
N PRO A 75 3.99 -2.73 14.70
CA PRO A 75 5.28 -2.92 15.34
C PRO A 75 5.22 -4.02 16.40
N GLY A 76 6.37 -4.45 16.90
CA GLY A 76 6.46 -5.45 17.94
C GLY A 76 5.73 -5.04 19.22
N GLU A 77 5.44 -6.01 20.08
CA GLU A 77 4.78 -5.76 21.36
C GLU A 77 5.59 -4.72 22.18
N GLY A 78 4.86 -3.78 22.78
CA GLY A 78 5.44 -2.72 23.58
C GLY A 78 6.03 -1.56 22.79
N GLU A 79 6.02 -1.61 21.47
CA GLU A 79 6.46 -0.52 20.62
C GLU A 79 5.31 0.43 20.31
N ALA A 80 5.64 1.72 20.21
CA ALA A 80 4.65 2.73 19.85
C ALA A 80 4.19 2.57 18.40
N GLU A 81 2.93 2.89 18.16
CA GLU A 81 2.39 2.89 16.81
C GLU A 81 3.11 3.96 15.96
N PRO A 82 3.53 3.64 14.71
CA PRO A 82 4.17 4.62 13.85
C PRO A 82 3.26 5.82 13.55
N GLU A 83 3.83 7.01 13.51
CA GLU A 83 3.08 8.24 13.19
C GLU A 83 2.39 8.20 11.82
N ILE A 84 2.98 7.48 10.87
CA ILE A 84 2.40 7.34 9.53
C ILE A 84 1.00 6.73 9.56
N PHE A 85 0.66 5.93 10.58
CA PHE A 85 -0.69 5.39 10.72
C PHE A 85 -1.73 6.49 10.92
N ASN A 86 -1.36 7.58 11.60
CA ASN A 86 -2.25 8.73 11.75
C ASN A 86 -2.49 9.43 10.40
N GLU A 87 -1.49 9.48 9.54
CA GLU A 87 -1.65 9.99 8.18
C GLU A 87 -2.57 9.09 7.36
N PHE A 88 -2.43 7.77 7.48
CA PHE A 88 -3.35 6.84 6.83
C PHE A 88 -4.79 7.03 7.27
N ARG A 89 -5.02 7.24 8.57
CA ARG A 89 -6.37 7.49 9.09
C ARG A 89 -6.99 8.76 8.52
N LYS A 90 -6.19 9.79 8.31
CA LYS A 90 -6.64 11.04 7.69
C LYS A 90 -6.98 10.85 6.22
N MET A 91 -6.20 10.04 5.50
CA MET A 91 -6.40 9.76 4.08
C MET A 91 -7.55 8.81 3.82
N LEU A 92 -7.92 7.97 4.80
CA LEU A 92 -8.95 6.94 4.71
C LEU A 92 -10.04 7.17 5.76
N PRO A 93 -10.77 8.30 5.69
CA PRO A 93 -11.83 8.58 6.67
C PRO A 93 -12.92 7.51 6.59
N GLY A 94 -13.39 7.04 7.75
CA GLY A 94 -14.38 5.98 7.82
C GLY A 94 -13.84 4.57 7.68
N GLN A 95 -12.54 4.42 7.45
CA GLN A 95 -11.87 3.11 7.40
C GLN A 95 -11.09 2.89 8.69
N GLU A 96 -11.23 1.72 9.27
CA GLU A 96 -10.34 1.30 10.36
C GLU A 96 -9.11 0.61 9.77
N LEU A 97 -7.93 0.89 10.35
CA LEU A 97 -6.73 0.18 9.98
C LEU A 97 -6.73 -1.18 10.69
N GLU A 98 -6.86 -2.25 9.94
CA GLU A 98 -6.72 -3.59 10.47
C GLU A 98 -5.24 -3.87 10.73
N LYS A 99 -4.90 -4.09 11.99
CA LYS A 99 -3.51 -4.31 12.41
C LYS A 99 -3.20 -5.78 12.38
N LEU A 100 -2.19 -6.15 11.61
CA LEU A 100 -1.70 -7.53 11.50
C LEU A 100 -0.31 -7.63 12.09
N GLY A 101 -0.01 -8.74 12.76
CA GLY A 101 1.36 -9.06 13.18
C GLY A 101 2.23 -9.32 11.95
N ARG A 102 3.56 -9.38 12.15
CA ARG A 102 4.50 -9.54 11.02
C ARG A 102 4.16 -10.74 10.14
N TYR A 103 3.97 -11.90 10.72
CA TYR A 103 3.72 -13.13 9.95
C TYR A 103 2.32 -13.17 9.37
N GLU A 104 1.33 -12.65 10.08
CA GLU A 104 -0.03 -12.50 9.54
C GLU A 104 -0.05 -11.59 8.32
N PHE A 105 0.73 -10.51 8.37
CA PHE A 105 0.86 -9.59 7.25
C PHE A 105 1.53 -10.26 6.05
N TYR A 106 2.59 -11.01 6.29
CA TYR A 106 3.27 -11.76 5.22
C TYR A 106 2.31 -12.76 4.57
N ASP A 107 1.50 -13.46 5.35
CA ASP A 107 0.52 -14.41 4.83
C ASP A 107 -0.55 -13.69 4.00
N ALA A 108 -0.97 -12.52 4.42
CA ALA A 108 -1.95 -11.72 3.67
C ALA A 108 -1.42 -11.24 2.33
N CYS A 109 -0.10 -11.11 2.16
CA CYS A 109 0.54 -10.66 0.93
C CYS A 109 0.83 -11.79 -0.07
N CYS A 110 0.66 -13.02 0.33
CA CYS A 110 0.90 -14.18 -0.54
C CYS A 110 -0.33 -14.66 -1.27
#